data_ff6d593edee5f1389f3aeede632c5031
#
_entry.id   ff6d593edee5f1389f3aeede632c5031
#
_cell.length_a   1.000
_cell.length_b   1.000
_cell.length_c   1.000
_cell.angle_alpha   90.00
_cell.angle_beta   90.00
_cell.angle_gamma   90.00
#
_symmetry.space_group_name_H-M   'P 1'
#
loop_
_entity.id
_entity.type
_entity.pdbx_description
1 polymer ?
#
loop_
_entity_poly.entity_id
_entity_poly.type
_entity_poly.pdbx_seq_one_letter_code
_entity_poly.pdbx_strand_id
1 'polypeptide(L)'
;MILIVSFPNTNAFSGLHGQLAAFISLLVMFGVSCTSFTYLLSFLFKTPSGAQISCILSNFILGLILSIVGFALRLQRGLPIQKTFVDVLRYIFCLLPPFALGDGLYNLALLDFYSLLELPAGKSYDPFDWMITGLNLTFMAWTSVVYLLLCILVEYAIMNQDFQNSLTKIMNVKLPPEGTDVRDDDVRAEENRVKSLSDDEEKPSILIKNFKHLYPGGKYAVKGISLGINKGECFGLLGTVSL
;
A
#
# COMPACT_ATOMS: atom_id res chain seq x y z
N MET A 1 6.08 -10.03 -25.13
CA MET A 1 7.13 -10.78 -25.88
C MET A 1 6.57 -11.60 -27.06
N ILE A 2 5.53 -12.39 -26.88
CA ILE A 2 4.87 -13.16 -27.96
C ILE A 2 4.43 -12.27 -29.15
N LEU A 3 3.84 -11.09 -28.87
CA LEU A 3 3.42 -10.14 -29.92
C LEU A 3 4.58 -9.62 -30.79
N ILE A 4 5.75 -9.39 -30.22
CA ILE A 4 6.94 -8.89 -30.94
C ILE A 4 7.48 -10.00 -31.87
N VAL A 5 7.43 -11.24 -31.41
CA VAL A 5 7.91 -12.40 -32.20
C VAL A 5 6.91 -12.76 -33.30
N SER A 6 5.59 -12.58 -33.04
CA SER A 6 4.53 -12.94 -33.99
C SER A 6 4.32 -11.90 -35.10
N PHE A 7 4.76 -10.66 -34.91
CA PHE A 7 4.61 -9.56 -35.89
C PHE A 7 5.96 -8.86 -36.13
N PRO A 8 6.90 -9.54 -36.83
CA PRO A 8 8.24 -9.01 -37.07
C PRO A 8 8.27 -7.74 -37.95
N ASN A 9 7.16 -7.42 -38.64
CA ASN A 9 7.05 -6.23 -39.49
C ASN A 9 6.49 -4.98 -38.74
N THR A 10 6.17 -5.08 -37.44
CA THR A 10 5.78 -3.93 -36.66
C THR A 10 7.02 -3.25 -36.08
N ASN A 11 7.52 -2.22 -36.78
CA ASN A 11 8.72 -1.49 -36.40
C ASN A 11 8.55 -0.68 -35.10
N ALA A 12 7.32 -0.44 -34.65
CA ALA A 12 7.00 0.37 -33.49
C ALA A 12 7.68 -0.06 -32.17
N PHE A 13 7.99 -1.35 -32.01
CA PHE A 13 8.64 -1.88 -30.79
C PHE A 13 9.92 -2.68 -31.08
N SER A 14 10.20 -2.99 -32.35
CA SER A 14 11.36 -3.82 -32.77
C SER A 14 12.32 -3.09 -33.69
N GLY A 15 12.14 -1.78 -33.90
CA GLY A 15 12.98 -0.97 -34.78
C GLY A 15 14.46 -0.98 -34.40
N LEU A 16 15.31 -0.79 -35.41
CA LEU A 16 16.78 -0.87 -35.33
C LEU A 16 17.44 0.14 -34.40
N HIS A 17 16.71 1.10 -33.83
CA HIS A 17 17.25 2.23 -33.07
C HIS A 17 17.06 2.18 -31.55
N GLY A 18 17.08 0.99 -30.93
CA GLY A 18 16.98 0.86 -29.47
C GLY A 18 15.57 0.88 -28.90
N GLN A 19 14.53 0.89 -29.75
CA GLN A 19 13.11 0.84 -29.33
C GLN A 19 12.81 -0.41 -28.51
N LEU A 20 13.38 -1.57 -28.90
CA LEU A 20 13.23 -2.80 -28.14
C LEU A 20 13.84 -2.70 -26.73
N ALA A 21 14.99 -2.06 -26.60
CA ALA A 21 15.61 -1.84 -25.30
C ALA A 21 14.77 -0.93 -24.41
N ALA A 22 14.22 0.15 -24.98
CA ALA A 22 13.30 1.05 -24.26
C ALA A 22 12.01 0.34 -23.85
N PHE A 23 11.45 -0.49 -24.71
CA PHE A 23 10.28 -1.31 -24.40
C PHE A 23 10.52 -2.29 -23.25
N ILE A 24 11.65 -3.02 -23.30
CA ILE A 24 12.01 -3.97 -22.24
C ILE A 24 12.28 -3.23 -20.93
N SER A 25 12.98 -2.09 -20.97
CA SER A 25 13.25 -1.30 -19.77
C SER A 25 11.98 -0.75 -19.12
N LEU A 26 11.00 -0.30 -19.92
CA LEU A 26 9.68 0.10 -19.43
C LEU A 26 8.95 -1.05 -18.73
N LEU A 27 8.96 -2.26 -19.30
CA LEU A 27 8.31 -3.43 -18.69
C LEU A 27 8.99 -3.85 -17.38
N VAL A 28 10.32 -3.85 -17.33
CA VAL A 28 11.07 -4.20 -16.12
C VAL A 28 10.81 -3.19 -15.02
N MET A 29 10.93 -1.90 -15.33
CA MET A 29 10.68 -0.82 -14.35
C MET A 29 9.22 -0.80 -13.89
N PHE A 30 8.29 -1.08 -14.78
CA PHE A 30 6.89 -1.23 -14.41
C PHE A 30 6.69 -2.37 -13.41
N GLY A 31 7.30 -3.54 -13.65
CA GLY A 31 7.21 -4.68 -12.74
C GLY A 31 7.63 -4.31 -11.32
N VAL A 32 8.77 -3.65 -11.17
CA VAL A 32 9.29 -3.23 -9.87
C VAL A 32 8.39 -2.18 -9.21
N SER A 33 8.01 -1.13 -9.95
CA SER A 33 7.19 -0.04 -9.42
C SER A 33 5.76 -0.50 -9.09
N CYS A 34 5.15 -1.32 -9.94
CA CYS A 34 3.81 -1.84 -9.75
C CYS A 34 3.73 -2.79 -8.54
N THR A 35 4.77 -3.62 -8.33
CA THR A 35 4.84 -4.50 -7.15
C THR A 35 4.86 -3.70 -5.87
N SER A 36 5.72 -2.67 -5.76
CA SER A 36 5.80 -1.80 -4.59
C SER A 36 4.50 -1.04 -4.35
N PHE A 37 3.87 -0.53 -5.42
CA PHE A 37 2.58 0.15 -5.35
C PHE A 37 1.45 -0.78 -4.89
N THR A 38 1.37 -1.98 -5.45
CA THR A 38 0.34 -2.98 -5.10
C THR A 38 0.49 -3.44 -3.65
N TYR A 39 1.74 -3.60 -3.17
CA TYR A 39 2.01 -3.94 -1.77
C TYR A 39 1.54 -2.81 -0.83
N LEU A 40 1.85 -1.57 -1.16
CA LEU A 40 1.35 -0.41 -0.40
C LEU A 40 -0.18 -0.36 -0.37
N LEU A 41 -0.83 -0.62 -1.52
CA LEU A 41 -2.28 -0.63 -1.63
C LEU A 41 -2.92 -1.75 -0.79
N SER A 42 -2.24 -2.89 -0.62
CA SER A 42 -2.75 -4.03 0.15
C SER A 42 -3.01 -3.73 1.62
N PHE A 43 -2.29 -2.76 2.22
CA PHE A 43 -2.53 -2.33 3.60
C PHE A 43 -3.91 -1.69 3.83
N LEU A 44 -4.59 -1.25 2.77
CA LEU A 44 -5.94 -0.68 2.88
C LEU A 44 -7.03 -1.74 3.12
N PHE A 45 -6.72 -3.01 2.91
CA PHE A 45 -7.70 -4.10 2.95
C PHE A 45 -7.47 -5.01 4.16
N LYS A 46 -8.57 -5.48 4.76
CA LYS A 46 -8.53 -6.37 5.93
C LYS A 46 -8.40 -7.85 5.57
N THR A 47 -8.86 -8.25 4.37
CA THR A 47 -8.87 -9.64 3.94
C THR A 47 -7.92 -9.86 2.76
N PRO A 48 -7.10 -10.93 2.76
CA PRO A 48 -6.14 -11.18 1.67
C PRO A 48 -6.79 -11.31 0.28
N SER A 49 -7.91 -12.04 0.19
CA SER A 49 -8.64 -12.21 -1.06
C SER A 49 -9.25 -10.91 -1.58
N GLY A 50 -9.81 -10.09 -0.68
CA GLY A 50 -10.31 -8.76 -1.03
C GLY A 50 -9.20 -7.83 -1.50
N ALA A 51 -8.03 -7.87 -0.85
CA ALA A 51 -6.86 -7.11 -1.27
C ALA A 51 -6.44 -7.47 -2.69
N GLN A 52 -6.31 -8.77 -2.99
CA GLN A 52 -5.87 -9.24 -4.30
C GLN A 52 -6.78 -8.77 -5.43
N ILE A 53 -8.10 -9.00 -5.29
CA ILE A 53 -9.08 -8.60 -6.31
C ILE A 53 -9.08 -7.08 -6.49
N SER A 54 -9.10 -6.33 -5.39
CA SER A 54 -9.13 -4.86 -5.43
C SER A 54 -7.85 -4.28 -6.02
N CYS A 55 -6.68 -4.86 -5.74
CA CYS A 55 -5.42 -4.42 -6.33
C CYS A 55 -5.37 -4.66 -7.84
N ILE A 56 -5.81 -5.82 -8.32
CA ILE A 56 -5.88 -6.11 -9.76
C ILE A 56 -6.84 -5.13 -10.44
N LEU A 57 -8.05 -4.98 -9.89
CA LEU A 57 -9.08 -4.12 -10.46
C LEU A 57 -8.66 -2.65 -10.48
N SER A 58 -8.08 -2.14 -9.39
CA SER A 58 -7.61 -0.76 -9.31
C SER A 58 -6.47 -0.48 -10.28
N ASN A 59 -5.48 -1.37 -10.39
CA ASN A 59 -4.40 -1.21 -11.37
C ASN A 59 -4.93 -1.18 -12.81
N PHE A 60 -5.89 -2.07 -13.13
CA PHE A 60 -6.49 -2.13 -14.45
C PHE A 60 -7.31 -0.86 -14.75
N ILE A 61 -8.22 -0.47 -13.84
CA ILE A 61 -9.08 0.71 -14.01
C ILE A 61 -8.26 1.99 -14.09
N LEU A 62 -7.32 2.19 -13.14
CA LEU A 62 -6.47 3.38 -13.12
C LEU A 62 -5.59 3.43 -14.39
N GLY A 63 -4.99 2.32 -14.79
CA GLY A 63 -4.16 2.28 -15.99
C GLY A 63 -4.96 2.61 -17.25
N LEU A 64 -6.13 2.00 -17.42
CA LEU A 64 -6.96 2.18 -18.61
C LEU A 64 -7.58 3.59 -18.67
N ILE A 65 -8.26 4.02 -17.60
CA ILE A 65 -8.95 5.30 -17.56
C ILE A 65 -7.96 6.46 -17.70
N LEU A 66 -6.87 6.44 -16.92
CA LEU A 66 -5.90 7.53 -16.95
C LEU A 66 -5.15 7.59 -18.28
N SER A 67 -4.88 6.46 -18.92
CA SER A 67 -4.28 6.41 -20.25
C SER A 67 -5.20 7.03 -21.32
N ILE A 68 -6.50 6.74 -21.26
CA ILE A 68 -7.50 7.36 -22.17
C ILE A 68 -7.59 8.86 -21.90
N VAL A 69 -7.67 9.29 -20.65
CA VAL A 69 -7.71 10.71 -20.28
C VAL A 69 -6.44 11.43 -20.73
N GLY A 70 -5.27 10.84 -20.49
CA GLY A 70 -3.98 11.39 -20.92
C GLY A 70 -3.91 11.54 -22.45
N PHE A 71 -4.40 10.57 -23.19
CA PHE A 71 -4.51 10.65 -24.66
C PHE A 71 -5.46 11.77 -25.11
N ALA A 72 -6.66 11.85 -24.53
CA ALA A 72 -7.65 12.87 -24.87
C ALA A 72 -7.13 14.29 -24.58
N LEU A 73 -6.44 14.49 -23.46
CA LEU A 73 -5.82 15.75 -23.10
C LEU A 73 -4.71 16.18 -24.08
N ARG A 74 -3.97 15.25 -24.65
CA ARG A 74 -2.95 15.52 -25.66
C ARG A 74 -3.54 16.00 -26.98
N LEU A 75 -4.71 15.47 -27.37
CA LEU A 75 -5.42 15.93 -28.58
C LEU A 75 -5.87 17.38 -28.47
N GLN A 76 -6.09 17.89 -27.24
CA GLN A 76 -6.59 19.25 -27.01
C GLN A 76 -5.47 20.31 -26.85
N ARG A 77 -4.20 20.00 -27.13
CA ARG A 77 -3.03 20.90 -26.95
C ARG A 77 -3.02 22.20 -27.79
N GLY A 78 -4.18 22.71 -28.20
CA GLY A 78 -4.27 23.87 -29.07
C GLY A 78 -3.97 25.27 -28.44
N LEU A 79 -4.07 25.42 -27.11
CA LEU A 79 -3.92 26.69 -26.38
C LEU A 79 -2.73 26.70 -25.41
N PRO A 80 -1.94 27.77 -25.27
CA PRO A 80 -0.72 27.83 -24.46
C PRO A 80 -0.98 27.60 -22.95
N ILE A 81 -2.09 28.09 -22.42
CA ILE A 81 -2.49 27.88 -21.01
C ILE A 81 -2.81 26.40 -20.76
N GLN A 82 -3.36 25.73 -21.75
CA GLN A 82 -3.72 24.33 -21.71
C GLN A 82 -2.49 23.39 -21.72
N LYS A 83 -1.39 23.81 -22.35
CA LYS A 83 -0.13 23.03 -22.33
C LYS A 83 0.41 22.86 -20.92
N THR A 84 0.55 23.93 -20.15
CA THR A 84 1.10 23.88 -18.78
C THR A 84 0.23 23.02 -17.87
N PHE A 85 -1.09 23.13 -17.97
CA PHE A 85 -2.01 22.32 -17.19
C PHE A 85 -1.92 20.82 -17.54
N VAL A 86 -1.87 20.49 -18.82
CA VAL A 86 -1.74 19.11 -19.29
C VAL A 86 -0.40 18.50 -18.86
N ASP A 87 0.68 19.27 -18.93
CA ASP A 87 1.99 18.79 -18.52
C ASP A 87 2.06 18.52 -16.99
N VAL A 88 1.50 19.43 -16.16
CA VAL A 88 1.40 19.22 -14.72
C VAL A 88 0.56 17.98 -14.40
N LEU A 89 -0.58 17.82 -15.08
CA LEU A 89 -1.45 16.66 -14.87
C LEU A 89 -0.76 15.35 -15.27
N ARG A 90 0.03 15.37 -16.34
CA ARG A 90 0.86 14.26 -16.77
C ARG A 90 1.87 13.84 -15.67
N TYR A 91 2.56 14.80 -15.06
CA TYR A 91 3.50 14.52 -13.96
C TYR A 91 2.79 13.86 -12.77
N ILE A 92 1.59 14.34 -12.41
CA ILE A 92 0.79 13.75 -11.33
C ILE A 92 0.38 12.32 -11.68
N PHE A 93 -0.06 12.08 -12.91
CA PHE A 93 -0.47 10.74 -13.34
C PHE A 93 0.71 9.77 -13.46
N CYS A 94 1.91 10.25 -13.80
CA CYS A 94 3.13 9.43 -13.83
C CYS A 94 3.55 8.89 -12.45
N LEU A 95 3.00 9.40 -11.36
CA LEU A 95 3.13 8.79 -10.04
C LEU A 95 2.50 7.40 -10.00
N LEU A 96 1.46 7.15 -10.81
CA LEU A 96 0.80 5.85 -10.87
C LEU A 96 1.49 4.95 -11.91
N PRO A 97 2.09 3.81 -11.50
CA PRO A 97 2.85 2.95 -12.41
C PRO A 97 2.07 2.48 -13.65
N PRO A 98 0.76 2.11 -13.56
CA PRO A 98 0.01 1.72 -14.73
C PRO A 98 -0.15 2.81 -15.78
N PHE A 99 -0.29 4.07 -15.34
CA PHE A 99 -0.34 5.20 -16.26
C PHE A 99 1.03 5.47 -16.89
N ALA A 100 2.11 5.46 -16.08
CA ALA A 100 3.46 5.72 -16.57
C ALA A 100 3.89 4.68 -17.65
N LEU A 101 3.49 3.42 -17.49
CA LEU A 101 3.67 2.40 -18.52
C LEU A 101 2.88 2.74 -19.78
N GLY A 102 1.57 3.00 -19.66
CA GLY A 102 0.70 3.31 -20.78
C GLY A 102 1.18 4.53 -21.57
N ASP A 103 1.60 5.59 -20.87
CA ASP A 103 2.13 6.80 -21.45
C ASP A 103 3.48 6.58 -22.18
N GLY A 104 4.37 5.78 -21.57
CA GLY A 104 5.64 5.41 -22.17
C GLY A 104 5.48 4.55 -23.43
N LEU A 105 4.60 3.55 -23.38
CA LEU A 105 4.29 2.71 -24.56
C LEU A 105 3.65 3.52 -25.68
N TYR A 106 2.75 4.43 -25.34
CA TYR A 106 2.12 5.32 -26.31
C TYR A 106 3.15 6.22 -27.02
N ASN A 107 4.06 6.85 -26.28
CA ASN A 107 5.10 7.68 -26.85
C ASN A 107 6.06 6.88 -27.73
N LEU A 108 6.41 5.67 -27.29
CA LEU A 108 7.27 4.78 -28.06
C LEU A 108 6.61 4.34 -29.39
N ALA A 109 5.30 4.03 -29.35
CA ALA A 109 4.55 3.65 -30.55
C ALA A 109 4.43 4.82 -31.55
N LEU A 110 4.36 6.05 -31.06
CA LEU A 110 4.29 7.25 -31.90
C LEU A 110 5.65 7.74 -32.41
N LEU A 111 6.75 7.16 -31.95
CA LEU A 111 8.10 7.58 -32.31
C LEU A 111 8.31 7.59 -33.83
N ASP A 112 7.87 6.51 -34.49
CA ASP A 112 7.96 6.39 -35.94
C ASP A 112 7.07 7.42 -36.67
N PHE A 113 5.91 7.71 -36.08
CA PHE A 113 4.99 8.73 -36.62
C PHE A 113 5.55 10.15 -36.47
N TYR A 114 6.20 10.45 -35.37
CA TYR A 114 6.87 11.76 -35.16
C TYR A 114 8.05 11.94 -36.09
N SER A 115 8.80 10.88 -36.38
CA SER A 115 9.92 10.93 -37.35
C SER A 115 9.45 11.21 -38.78
N LEU A 116 8.20 10.83 -39.11
CA LEU A 116 7.59 11.06 -40.41
C LEU A 116 6.98 12.47 -40.57
N LEU A 117 6.46 13.06 -39.49
CA LEU A 117 5.71 14.32 -39.51
C LEU A 117 6.54 15.57 -39.23
N GLU A 118 7.54 15.44 -38.37
CA GLU A 118 8.39 16.59 -38.00
C GLU A 118 9.73 16.54 -38.74
N LEU A 119 9.67 16.99 -39.97
CA LEU A 119 10.87 17.22 -40.78
C LEU A 119 11.36 18.64 -40.66
N PRO A 120 12.37 18.92 -39.78
CA PRO A 120 13.62 19.40 -40.31
C PRO A 120 14.58 18.22 -40.43
N ALA A 121 15.03 17.96 -41.63
CA ALA A 121 15.97 16.90 -41.96
C ALA A 121 17.14 16.88 -40.96
N GLY A 122 17.24 15.79 -40.15
CA GLY A 122 18.41 15.54 -39.32
C GLY A 122 18.21 15.32 -37.81
N LYS A 123 17.00 15.39 -37.24
CA LYS A 123 16.78 15.01 -35.83
C LYS A 123 16.39 13.53 -35.73
N SER A 124 17.37 12.71 -35.34
CA SER A 124 17.09 11.35 -34.86
C SER A 124 16.56 11.45 -33.44
N TYR A 125 15.31 11.04 -33.19
CA TYR A 125 14.76 10.94 -31.84
C TYR A 125 15.25 9.64 -31.20
N ASP A 126 15.96 9.77 -30.08
CA ASP A 126 16.38 8.62 -29.30
C ASP A 126 15.17 8.07 -28.50
N PRO A 127 14.87 6.75 -28.52
CA PRO A 127 13.81 6.16 -27.69
C PRO A 127 13.91 6.49 -26.20
N PHE A 128 15.12 6.72 -25.69
CA PHE A 128 15.37 7.10 -24.29
C PHE A 128 15.30 8.60 -24.02
N ASP A 129 14.99 9.42 -25.04
CA ASP A 129 14.85 10.85 -24.84
C ASP A 129 13.81 11.17 -23.74
N TRP A 130 14.04 12.27 -23.00
CA TRP A 130 13.20 12.69 -21.88
C TRP A 130 11.72 12.79 -22.25
N MET A 131 11.42 13.28 -23.45
CA MET A 131 10.05 13.46 -23.92
C MET A 131 9.35 12.18 -24.34
N ILE A 132 10.10 11.10 -24.62
CA ILE A 132 9.60 9.83 -25.15
C ILE A 132 9.39 8.84 -24.00
N THR A 133 10.44 8.20 -23.53
CA THR A 133 10.34 7.22 -22.43
C THR A 133 11.14 7.61 -21.21
N GLY A 134 12.11 8.53 -21.32
CA GLY A 134 13.00 8.92 -20.24
C GLY A 134 12.27 9.41 -19.01
N LEU A 135 11.26 10.27 -19.17
CA LEU A 135 10.43 10.77 -18.08
C LEU A 135 9.72 9.60 -17.35
N ASN A 136 9.10 8.69 -18.10
CA ASN A 136 8.34 7.58 -17.52
C ASN A 136 9.24 6.60 -16.77
N LEU A 137 10.42 6.30 -17.31
CA LEU A 137 11.41 5.46 -16.65
C LEU A 137 11.93 6.07 -15.35
N THR A 138 12.24 7.37 -15.36
CA THR A 138 12.71 8.08 -14.15
C THR A 138 11.63 8.15 -13.08
N PHE A 139 10.37 8.41 -13.46
CA PHE A 139 9.25 8.39 -12.52
C PHE A 139 9.01 7.01 -11.94
N MET A 140 9.01 5.96 -12.75
CA MET A 140 8.87 4.58 -12.27
C MET A 140 10.01 4.18 -11.33
N ALA A 141 11.25 4.56 -11.62
CA ALA A 141 12.41 4.31 -10.74
C ALA A 141 12.22 5.03 -9.39
N TRP A 142 11.88 6.30 -9.43
CA TRP A 142 11.67 7.11 -8.23
C TRP A 142 10.49 6.61 -7.40
N THR A 143 9.34 6.38 -8.03
CA THR A 143 8.14 5.92 -7.34
C THR A 143 8.31 4.54 -6.73
N SER A 144 9.10 3.64 -7.35
CA SER A 144 9.37 2.33 -6.78
C SER A 144 10.09 2.43 -5.43
N VAL A 145 11.09 3.31 -5.33
CA VAL A 145 11.82 3.57 -4.07
C VAL A 145 10.92 4.21 -3.03
N VAL A 146 10.14 5.23 -3.43
CA VAL A 146 9.22 5.94 -2.53
C VAL A 146 8.15 5.00 -1.97
N TYR A 147 7.53 4.18 -2.81
CA TYR A 147 6.51 3.23 -2.37
C TYR A 147 7.08 2.16 -1.46
N LEU A 148 8.28 1.68 -1.73
CA LEU A 148 8.97 0.70 -0.89
C LEU A 148 9.29 1.29 0.50
N LEU A 149 9.78 2.52 0.55
CA LEU A 149 10.01 3.23 1.81
C LEU A 149 8.70 3.46 2.58
N LEU A 150 7.63 3.85 1.88
CA LEU A 150 6.31 4.00 2.49
C LEU A 150 5.78 2.67 3.04
N CYS A 151 5.98 1.56 2.34
CA CYS A 151 5.61 0.23 2.85
C CYS A 151 6.32 -0.09 4.16
N ILE A 152 7.64 0.15 4.23
CA ILE A 152 8.43 -0.08 5.45
C ILE A 152 7.95 0.81 6.59
N LEU A 153 7.66 2.09 6.29
CA LEU A 153 7.15 3.03 7.30
C LEU A 153 5.77 2.62 7.82
N VAL A 154 4.86 2.20 6.93
CA VAL A 154 3.52 1.73 7.32
C VAL A 154 3.63 0.47 8.15
N GLU A 155 4.46 -0.49 7.75
CA GLU A 155 4.67 -1.73 8.49
C GLU A 155 5.26 -1.45 9.88
N TYR A 156 6.28 -0.60 9.96
CA TYR A 156 6.85 -0.15 11.24
C TYR A 156 5.79 0.53 12.12
N ALA A 157 4.96 1.39 11.54
CA ALA A 157 3.89 2.09 12.26
C ALA A 157 2.82 1.11 12.78
N ILE A 158 2.50 0.06 12.02
CA ILE A 158 1.54 -0.97 12.43
C ILE A 158 2.14 -1.85 13.55
N MET A 159 3.43 -2.15 13.51
CA MET A 159 4.10 -2.98 14.51
C MET A 159 4.39 -2.23 15.81
N ASN A 160 4.57 -0.92 15.76
CA ASN A 160 4.93 -0.12 16.92
C ASN A 160 3.70 0.22 17.77
N GLN A 161 3.62 -0.39 18.96
CA GLN A 161 2.52 -0.26 19.89
C GLN A 161 2.37 1.18 20.45
N ASP A 162 3.47 1.89 20.62
CA ASP A 162 3.48 3.27 21.10
C ASP A 162 2.91 4.24 20.06
N PHE A 163 3.20 3.99 18.79
CA PHE A 163 2.65 4.75 17.68
C PHE A 163 1.13 4.52 17.55
N GLN A 164 0.68 3.29 17.69
CA GLN A 164 -0.76 2.96 17.66
C GLN A 164 -1.51 3.59 18.84
N ASN A 165 -0.92 3.58 20.04
CA ASN A 165 -1.49 4.23 21.22
C ASN A 165 -1.58 5.76 21.04
N SER A 166 -0.61 6.35 20.35
CA SER A 166 -0.62 7.78 20.03
C SER A 166 -1.70 8.12 19.00
N LEU A 167 -1.86 7.29 17.98
CA LEU A 167 -2.92 7.45 16.98
C LEU A 167 -4.32 7.31 17.58
N THR A 168 -4.55 6.33 18.44
CA THR A 168 -5.85 6.15 19.13
C THR A 168 -6.18 7.35 20.04
N LYS A 169 -5.18 7.97 20.67
CA LYS A 169 -5.35 9.22 21.41
C LYS A 169 -5.74 10.40 20.52
N ILE A 170 -5.07 10.54 19.36
CA ILE A 170 -5.33 11.63 18.41
C ILE A 170 -6.71 11.47 17.76
N MET A 171 -7.09 10.25 17.40
CA MET A 171 -8.38 9.95 16.78
C MET A 171 -9.55 9.97 17.77
N ASN A 172 -9.31 10.24 19.05
CA ASN A 172 -10.33 10.35 20.10
C ASN A 172 -11.32 9.15 20.08
N VAL A 173 -10.78 7.95 19.85
CA VAL A 173 -11.58 6.72 19.84
C VAL A 173 -12.17 6.56 21.22
N LYS A 174 -13.48 6.80 21.36
CA LYS A 174 -14.23 6.55 22.59
C LYS A 174 -14.07 5.07 22.92
N LEU A 175 -13.34 4.79 24.00
CA LEU A 175 -13.29 3.45 24.54
C LEU A 175 -14.73 2.97 24.79
N PRO A 176 -15.10 1.76 24.36
CA PRO A 176 -16.39 1.23 24.67
C PRO A 176 -16.57 1.28 26.20
N PRO A 177 -17.74 1.64 26.69
CA PRO A 177 -18.00 1.69 28.13
C PRO A 177 -17.63 0.35 28.75
N GLU A 178 -16.98 0.37 29.91
CA GLU A 178 -16.75 -0.86 30.66
C GLU A 178 -18.10 -1.53 30.86
N GLY A 179 -18.35 -2.59 30.09
CA GLY A 179 -19.61 -3.30 30.22
C GLY A 179 -19.76 -3.79 31.65
N THR A 180 -20.90 -3.54 32.23
CA THR A 180 -21.38 -4.25 33.41
C THR A 180 -21.65 -5.69 33.02
N ASP A 181 -20.56 -6.43 32.69
CA ASP A 181 -20.70 -7.86 32.51
C ASP A 181 -21.20 -8.46 33.82
N VAL A 182 -22.27 -9.23 33.74
CA VAL A 182 -22.74 -10.05 34.87
C VAL A 182 -21.62 -11.03 35.17
N ARG A 183 -20.79 -10.67 36.16
CA ARG A 183 -19.68 -11.53 36.62
C ARG A 183 -20.28 -12.60 37.50
N ASP A 184 -19.91 -13.84 37.25
CA ASP A 184 -20.26 -14.97 38.10
C ASP A 184 -19.81 -14.73 39.55
N ASP A 185 -20.54 -15.30 40.51
CA ASP A 185 -20.27 -15.08 41.93
C ASP A 185 -18.88 -15.55 42.34
N ASP A 186 -18.36 -16.60 41.70
CA ASP A 186 -17.00 -17.12 41.92
C ASP A 186 -15.93 -16.10 41.52
N VAL A 187 -16.14 -15.42 40.37
CA VAL A 187 -15.22 -14.36 39.89
C VAL A 187 -15.22 -13.16 40.84
N ARG A 188 -16.39 -12.81 41.39
CA ARG A 188 -16.50 -11.72 42.40
C ARG A 188 -15.84 -12.10 43.70
N ALA A 189 -15.99 -13.35 44.15
CA ALA A 189 -15.35 -13.85 45.36
C ALA A 189 -13.84 -13.77 45.27
N GLU A 190 -13.27 -14.20 44.12
CA GLU A 190 -11.83 -14.16 43.88
C GLU A 190 -11.31 -12.70 43.74
N GLU A 191 -12.07 -11.82 43.08
CA GLU A 191 -11.72 -10.40 42.99
C GLU A 191 -11.66 -9.74 44.37
N ASN A 192 -12.63 -10.07 45.23
CA ASN A 192 -12.65 -9.57 46.61
C ASN A 192 -11.51 -10.17 47.44
N ARG A 193 -11.20 -11.46 47.29
CA ARG A 193 -10.06 -12.10 47.92
C ARG A 193 -8.75 -11.39 47.53
N VAL A 194 -8.53 -11.14 46.25
CA VAL A 194 -7.33 -10.48 45.73
C VAL A 194 -7.24 -9.02 46.22
N LYS A 195 -8.38 -8.33 46.37
CA LYS A 195 -8.43 -6.97 46.91
C LYS A 195 -8.15 -6.90 48.41
N SER A 196 -8.55 -7.92 49.16
CA SER A 196 -8.37 -7.97 50.61
C SER A 196 -6.98 -8.42 51.05
N LEU A 197 -6.17 -9.00 50.16
CA LEU A 197 -4.80 -9.40 50.45
C LEU A 197 -3.98 -8.15 50.84
N SER A 198 -3.68 -8.06 52.13
CA SER A 198 -2.78 -7.05 52.71
C SER A 198 -1.31 -7.45 52.49
N ASP A 199 -0.40 -6.46 52.63
CA ASP A 199 1.04 -6.68 52.41
C ASP A 199 1.69 -7.65 53.44
N ASP A 200 1.00 -7.94 54.51
CA ASP A 200 1.48 -8.78 55.64
C ASP A 200 1.07 -10.27 55.57
N GLU A 201 0.24 -10.64 54.59
CA GLU A 201 -0.13 -12.05 54.38
C GLU A 201 0.81 -12.74 53.40
N GLU A 202 0.88 -14.10 53.49
CA GLU A 202 1.69 -14.93 52.61
C GLU A 202 1.28 -14.69 51.17
N LYS A 203 2.15 -13.98 50.42
CA LYS A 203 1.83 -13.52 49.04
C LYS A 203 1.68 -14.73 48.12
N PRO A 204 0.63 -14.79 47.31
CA PRO A 204 0.50 -15.78 46.27
C PRO A 204 1.70 -15.73 45.31
N SER A 205 2.09 -16.89 44.77
CA SER A 205 3.21 -16.99 43.81
C SER A 205 2.99 -16.15 42.55
N ILE A 206 1.73 -16.04 42.13
CA ILE A 206 1.32 -15.16 41.04
C ILE A 206 0.12 -14.36 41.53
N LEU A 207 0.20 -13.02 41.40
CA LEU A 207 -0.88 -12.11 41.78
C LEU A 207 -1.17 -11.19 40.61
N ILE A 208 -2.36 -11.30 40.05
CA ILE A 208 -2.87 -10.46 39.00
C ILE A 208 -3.98 -9.57 39.58
N LYS A 209 -3.82 -8.24 39.52
CA LYS A 209 -4.83 -7.29 40.02
C LYS A 209 -5.36 -6.47 38.85
N ASN A 210 -6.64 -6.59 38.55
CA ASN A 210 -7.36 -5.79 37.53
C ASN A 210 -6.63 -5.69 36.18
N PHE A 211 -6.14 -6.83 35.69
CA PHE A 211 -5.41 -6.88 34.42
C PHE A 211 -6.37 -6.59 33.26
N LYS A 212 -6.08 -5.54 32.52
CA LYS A 212 -6.82 -5.13 31.33
C LYS A 212 -5.89 -5.12 30.14
N HIS A 213 -6.35 -5.65 29.03
CA HIS A 213 -5.62 -5.55 27.78
C HIS A 213 -6.54 -5.09 26.66
N LEU A 214 -6.13 -3.99 26.01
CA LEU A 214 -6.85 -3.38 24.90
C LEU A 214 -6.06 -3.59 23.61
N TYR A 215 -6.68 -4.20 22.61
CA TYR A 215 -6.07 -4.28 21.28
C TYR A 215 -6.16 -2.94 20.54
N PRO A 216 -5.19 -2.67 19.64
CA PRO A 216 -5.30 -1.56 18.70
C PRO A 216 -6.61 -1.68 17.90
N GLY A 217 -7.45 -0.63 17.92
CA GLY A 217 -8.79 -0.65 17.34
C GLY A 217 -9.93 -0.62 18.39
N GLY A 218 -9.60 -0.50 19.67
CA GLY A 218 -10.58 -0.23 20.74
C GLY A 218 -11.35 -1.45 21.25
N LYS A 219 -10.91 -2.67 20.92
CA LYS A 219 -11.53 -3.90 21.42
C LYS A 219 -10.78 -4.40 22.66
N TYR A 220 -11.48 -4.50 23.79
CA TYR A 220 -10.93 -5.13 24.98
C TYR A 220 -10.73 -6.63 24.76
N ALA A 221 -9.50 -7.11 24.87
CA ALA A 221 -9.19 -8.54 24.93
C ALA A 221 -9.42 -9.09 26.32
N VAL A 222 -9.02 -8.32 27.33
CA VAL A 222 -9.21 -8.63 28.74
C VAL A 222 -9.83 -7.42 29.42
N LYS A 223 -10.97 -7.61 30.06
CA LYS A 223 -11.79 -6.53 30.65
C LYS A 223 -11.54 -6.28 32.14
N GLY A 224 -10.48 -6.82 32.68
CA GLY A 224 -10.14 -6.73 34.12
C GLY A 224 -10.28 -8.08 34.82
N ILE A 225 -9.19 -8.81 34.90
CA ILE A 225 -9.09 -10.09 35.61
C ILE A 225 -8.27 -9.87 36.88
N SER A 226 -8.79 -10.35 38.02
CA SER A 226 -8.06 -10.42 39.26
C SER A 226 -7.96 -11.87 39.68
N LEU A 227 -6.74 -12.36 39.93
CA LEU A 227 -6.47 -13.77 40.24
C LEU A 227 -5.23 -13.88 41.08
N GLY A 228 -5.28 -14.73 42.12
CA GLY A 228 -4.15 -15.08 42.96
C GLY A 228 -3.91 -16.58 42.97
N ILE A 229 -2.71 -17.03 42.56
CA ILE A 229 -2.32 -18.45 42.57
C ILE A 229 -1.34 -18.68 43.72
N ASN A 230 -1.68 -19.59 44.66
CA ASN A 230 -0.89 -19.85 45.82
C ASN A 230 0.31 -20.78 45.50
N LYS A 231 1.30 -20.77 46.36
CA LYS A 231 2.47 -21.61 46.20
C LYS A 231 2.08 -23.09 46.29
N GLY A 232 2.51 -23.87 45.28
CA GLY A 232 2.21 -25.32 45.23
C GLY A 232 0.86 -25.67 44.60
N GLU A 233 0.10 -24.68 44.15
CA GLU A 233 -1.17 -24.86 43.45
C GLU A 233 -0.94 -25.03 41.93
N CYS A 234 -1.59 -26.03 41.33
CA CYS A 234 -1.59 -26.23 39.88
C CYS A 234 -2.84 -25.56 39.27
N PHE A 235 -2.63 -24.48 38.54
CA PHE A 235 -3.71 -23.70 37.93
C PHE A 235 -3.69 -23.80 36.40
N GLY A 236 -4.82 -24.16 35.80
CA GLY A 236 -5.00 -24.21 34.35
C GLY A 236 -5.88 -23.06 33.85
N LEU A 237 -5.36 -22.24 32.94
CA LEU A 237 -6.15 -21.21 32.28
C LEU A 237 -6.73 -21.75 30.97
N LEU A 238 -8.04 -21.92 30.91
CA LEU A 238 -8.75 -22.39 29.74
C LEU A 238 -9.53 -21.21 29.13
N GLY A 239 -9.41 -21.01 27.84
CA GLY A 239 -10.14 -19.99 27.11
C GLY A 239 -10.61 -20.47 25.75
N THR A 240 -11.66 -19.86 25.22
CA THR A 240 -12.09 -20.09 23.85
C THR A 240 -11.11 -19.42 22.89
N VAL A 241 -10.45 -20.23 22.05
CA VAL A 241 -9.67 -19.70 20.91
C VAL A 241 -10.68 -19.41 19.80
N SER A 242 -11.03 -18.13 19.62
CA SER A 242 -11.75 -17.71 18.41
C SER A 242 -10.72 -17.52 17.31
N LEU A 243 -10.73 -18.41 16.33
CA LEU A 243 -10.04 -18.28 15.05
C LEU A 243 -10.63 -17.13 14.21
#